data_a29520242936ff79ffb38d196a87342c
#
_entry.id   a29520242936ff79ffb38d196a87342c
#
_cell.length_a   1.000
_cell.length_b   1.000
_cell.length_c   1.000
_cell.angle_alpha   90.00
_cell.angle_beta   90.00
_cell.angle_gamma   90.00
#
_symmetry.space_group_name_H-M   'P 1'
#
loop_
_entity.id
_entity.type
_entity.pdbx_description
1 polymer ?
#
loop_
_entity_poly.entity_id
_entity_poly.type
_entity_poly.pdbx_seq_one_letter_code
_entity_poly.pdbx_strand_id
1 'polypeptide(L)'
;MIFQNFAPLAIDTSTNVAMVAIENPLLTAFSKVIAVSFDTISLVVISVIISAYFFYRNQSKKELFFASMMVVTGAVIYFLKELFQRVRPMNQLMAETNFGFPSGHATASTVFVFLLAYLYTKDKSNETRKKVYWAAGVVALIVGFTRIYLRAHWLTDVLAGFVAAALILVGAIFVEKRF
;
A
#
# COMPACT_ATOMS: atom_id res chain seq x y z
N MET A 1 -14.83 8.61 -21.57
CA MET A 1 -13.69 7.70 -21.56
C MET A 1 -12.35 8.44 -21.67
N ILE A 2 -12.10 9.42 -20.80
CA ILE A 2 -10.91 10.32 -20.94
C ILE A 2 -9.66 9.79 -20.19
N PHE A 3 -9.79 8.79 -19.33
CA PHE A 3 -8.71 8.34 -18.44
C PHE A 3 -8.24 6.89 -18.67
N GLN A 4 -8.79 6.18 -19.65
CA GLN A 4 -8.44 4.79 -19.89
C GLN A 4 -7.13 4.65 -20.68
N ASN A 5 -6.24 3.76 -20.20
CA ASN A 5 -4.99 3.39 -20.88
C ASN A 5 -3.98 4.53 -21.12
N PHE A 6 -3.80 5.44 -20.14
CA PHE A 6 -2.75 6.42 -20.31
C PHE A 6 -1.36 5.76 -20.35
N ALA A 7 -0.57 6.13 -21.35
CA ALA A 7 0.75 5.58 -21.58
C ALA A 7 1.72 5.83 -20.39
N PRO A 8 2.74 4.99 -20.21
CA PRO A 8 3.79 5.27 -19.25
C PRO A 8 4.51 6.57 -19.59
N LEU A 9 4.85 7.34 -18.56
CA LEU A 9 5.64 8.56 -18.70
C LEU A 9 7.13 8.21 -18.97
N ALA A 10 7.90 9.17 -19.45
CA ALA A 10 9.35 8.97 -19.66
C ALA A 10 10.07 8.51 -18.38
N ILE A 11 9.67 9.03 -17.21
CA ILE A 11 10.21 8.60 -15.92
C ILE A 11 9.86 7.14 -15.59
N ASP A 12 8.70 6.65 -15.99
CA ASP A 12 8.29 5.26 -15.79
C ASP A 12 9.18 4.30 -16.59
N THR A 13 9.40 4.62 -17.87
CA THR A 13 10.23 3.80 -18.75
C THR A 13 11.69 3.84 -18.34
N SER A 14 12.24 5.00 -17.99
CA SER A 14 13.61 5.14 -17.49
C SER A 14 13.83 4.36 -16.20
N THR A 15 12.88 4.43 -15.27
CA THR A 15 12.94 3.67 -14.01
C THR A 15 12.84 2.16 -14.27
N ASN A 16 11.98 1.72 -15.17
CA ASN A 16 11.86 0.31 -15.54
C ASN A 16 13.19 -0.24 -16.09
N VAL A 17 13.88 0.50 -16.97
CA VAL A 17 15.19 0.15 -17.49
C VAL A 17 16.24 0.10 -16.37
N ALA A 18 16.23 1.07 -15.46
CA ALA A 18 17.14 1.07 -14.30
C ALA A 18 16.95 -0.16 -13.40
N MET A 19 15.70 -0.63 -13.21
CA MET A 19 15.43 -1.84 -12.42
C MET A 19 15.97 -3.12 -13.11
N VAL A 20 15.97 -3.17 -14.44
CA VAL A 20 16.63 -4.28 -15.17
C VAL A 20 18.13 -4.30 -14.88
N ALA A 21 18.77 -3.13 -14.83
CA ALA A 21 20.23 -3.03 -14.63
C ALA A 21 20.71 -3.49 -13.25
N ILE A 22 19.83 -3.42 -12.23
CA ILE A 22 20.17 -3.87 -10.86
C ILE A 22 19.58 -5.23 -10.50
N GLU A 23 19.04 -5.94 -11.48
CA GLU A 23 18.41 -7.25 -11.26
C GLU A 23 19.41 -8.27 -10.76
N ASN A 24 19.08 -8.94 -9.64
CA ASN A 24 19.86 -10.05 -9.11
C ASN A 24 18.96 -11.02 -8.32
N PRO A 25 19.36 -12.30 -8.19
CA PRO A 25 18.52 -13.33 -7.55
C PRO A 25 18.12 -13.03 -6.11
N LEU A 26 19.03 -12.48 -5.30
CA LEU A 26 18.79 -12.22 -3.89
C LEU A 26 17.75 -11.10 -3.70
N LEU A 27 17.91 -9.98 -4.41
CA LEU A 27 16.96 -8.87 -4.35
C LEU A 27 15.61 -9.28 -4.95
N THR A 28 15.61 -10.13 -5.98
CA THR A 28 14.38 -10.69 -6.55
C THR A 28 13.63 -11.58 -5.55
N ALA A 29 14.34 -12.48 -4.87
CA ALA A 29 13.74 -13.32 -3.83
C ALA A 29 13.19 -12.48 -2.67
N PHE A 30 13.97 -11.54 -2.15
CA PHE A 30 13.54 -10.59 -1.13
C PHE A 30 12.28 -9.83 -1.55
N SER A 31 12.28 -9.27 -2.77
CA SER A 31 11.15 -8.49 -3.29
C SER A 31 9.88 -9.33 -3.46
N LYS A 32 10.02 -10.60 -3.87
CA LYS A 32 8.88 -11.53 -3.96
C LYS A 32 8.32 -11.87 -2.57
N VAL A 33 9.17 -12.08 -1.57
CA VAL A 33 8.72 -12.31 -0.18
C VAL A 33 7.93 -11.11 0.34
N ILE A 34 8.45 -9.89 0.16
CA ILE A 34 7.75 -8.67 0.56
C ILE A 34 6.42 -8.52 -0.21
N ALA A 35 6.42 -8.80 -1.53
CA ALA A 35 5.20 -8.72 -2.34
C ALA A 35 4.10 -9.67 -1.82
N VAL A 36 4.43 -10.92 -1.53
CA VAL A 36 3.48 -11.89 -0.96
C VAL A 36 3.03 -11.48 0.45
N SER A 37 3.94 -10.98 1.30
CA SER A 37 3.61 -10.56 2.66
C SER A 37 2.62 -9.39 2.72
N PHE A 38 2.62 -8.55 1.72
CA PHE A 38 1.75 -7.36 1.62
C PHE A 38 0.74 -7.45 0.47
N ASP A 39 0.46 -8.65 -0.03
CA ASP A 39 -0.61 -8.84 -1.01
C ASP A 39 -2.01 -8.71 -0.36
N THR A 40 -3.03 -8.72 -1.20
CA THR A 40 -4.42 -8.55 -0.73
C THR A 40 -4.84 -9.64 0.26
N ILE A 41 -4.47 -10.91 -0.01
CA ILE A 41 -4.87 -12.04 0.85
C ILE A 41 -4.18 -11.93 2.19
N SER A 42 -2.85 -11.72 2.19
CA SER A 42 -2.05 -11.57 3.41
C SER A 42 -2.53 -10.41 4.26
N LEU A 43 -2.81 -9.24 3.66
CA LEU A 43 -3.33 -8.08 4.39
C LEU A 43 -4.73 -8.33 4.94
N VAL A 44 -5.62 -9.02 4.22
CA VAL A 44 -6.94 -9.41 4.75
C VAL A 44 -6.79 -10.33 5.95
N VAL A 45 -5.99 -11.40 5.84
CA VAL A 45 -5.76 -12.34 6.94
C VAL A 45 -5.19 -11.64 8.17
N ILE A 46 -4.15 -10.83 8.00
CA ILE A 46 -3.55 -10.08 9.11
C ILE A 46 -4.55 -9.07 9.69
N SER A 47 -5.34 -8.39 8.87
CA SER A 47 -6.37 -7.46 9.33
C SER A 47 -7.46 -8.15 10.16
N VAL A 48 -7.88 -9.35 9.77
CA VAL A 48 -8.83 -10.16 10.55
C VAL A 48 -8.23 -10.53 11.91
N ILE A 49 -6.96 -10.99 11.94
CA ILE A 49 -6.28 -11.33 13.20
C ILE A 49 -6.18 -10.11 14.12
N ILE A 50 -5.81 -8.94 13.59
CA ILE A 50 -5.70 -7.70 14.36
C ILE A 50 -7.08 -7.24 14.86
N SER A 51 -8.12 -7.34 14.03
CA SER A 51 -9.49 -7.03 14.45
C SER A 51 -9.98 -7.96 15.56
N ALA A 52 -9.73 -9.27 15.44
CA ALA A 52 -10.04 -10.23 16.49
C ALA A 52 -9.29 -9.92 17.81
N TYR A 53 -8.03 -9.51 17.71
CA TYR A 53 -7.26 -9.07 18.87
C TYR A 53 -7.88 -7.84 19.55
N PHE A 54 -8.24 -6.80 18.81
CA PHE A 54 -8.90 -5.61 19.36
C PHE A 54 -10.25 -5.96 20.00
N PHE A 55 -11.04 -6.84 19.37
CA PHE A 55 -12.29 -7.34 19.92
C PHE A 55 -12.07 -8.06 21.26
N TYR A 56 -11.14 -9.01 21.31
CA TYR A 56 -10.78 -9.74 22.53
C TYR A 56 -10.33 -8.80 23.66
N ARG A 57 -9.63 -7.71 23.32
CA ARG A 57 -9.19 -6.68 24.26
C ARG A 57 -10.26 -5.65 24.66
N ASN A 58 -11.53 -5.89 24.30
CA ASN A 58 -12.65 -4.97 24.50
C ASN A 58 -12.40 -3.55 23.94
N GLN A 59 -11.71 -3.46 22.80
CA GLN A 59 -11.39 -2.22 22.10
C GLN A 59 -12.21 -2.08 20.80
N SER A 60 -13.52 -2.34 20.88
CA SER A 60 -14.44 -2.42 19.73
C SER A 60 -14.42 -1.18 18.84
N LYS A 61 -14.19 0.03 19.39
CA LYS A 61 -14.05 1.25 18.57
C LYS A 61 -12.80 1.22 17.69
N LYS A 62 -11.68 0.71 18.22
CA LYS A 62 -10.42 0.57 17.44
C LYS A 62 -10.56 -0.52 16.38
N GLU A 63 -11.19 -1.63 16.73
CA GLU A 63 -11.50 -2.72 15.80
C GLU A 63 -12.31 -2.21 14.62
N LEU A 64 -13.48 -1.62 14.91
CA LEU A 64 -14.39 -1.14 13.89
C LEU A 64 -13.73 -0.09 12.99
N PHE A 65 -12.99 0.85 13.59
CA PHE A 65 -12.26 1.87 12.84
C PHE A 65 -11.20 1.25 11.91
N PHE A 66 -10.39 0.33 12.43
CA PHE A 66 -9.35 -0.32 11.63
C PHE A 66 -9.95 -1.14 10.48
N ALA A 67 -10.92 -2.01 10.79
CA ALA A 67 -11.55 -2.87 9.80
C ALA A 67 -12.27 -2.05 8.71
N SER A 68 -13.04 -1.03 9.10
CA SER A 68 -13.74 -0.17 8.13
C SER A 68 -12.77 0.57 7.21
N MET A 69 -11.65 1.06 7.73
CA MET A 69 -10.65 1.76 6.90
C MET A 69 -9.95 0.80 5.93
N MET A 70 -9.69 -0.44 6.30
CA MET A 70 -9.13 -1.43 5.38
C MET A 70 -10.12 -1.79 4.26
N VAL A 71 -11.42 -1.91 4.57
CA VAL A 71 -12.47 -2.12 3.56
C VAL A 71 -12.57 -0.93 2.61
N VAL A 72 -12.61 0.29 3.14
CA VAL A 72 -12.62 1.54 2.33
C VAL A 72 -11.39 1.59 1.43
N THR A 73 -10.22 1.24 1.95
CA THR A 73 -8.98 1.20 1.16
C THR A 73 -9.10 0.24 -0.03
N GLY A 74 -9.59 -0.97 0.20
CA GLY A 74 -9.84 -1.95 -0.86
C GLY A 74 -10.82 -1.44 -1.92
N ALA A 75 -11.94 -0.84 -1.48
CA ALA A 75 -12.94 -0.27 -2.37
C ALA A 75 -12.39 0.88 -3.23
N VAL A 76 -11.61 1.78 -2.63
CA VAL A 76 -10.96 2.89 -3.35
C VAL A 76 -9.95 2.37 -4.38
N ILE A 77 -9.11 1.40 -4.02
CA ILE A 77 -8.16 0.78 -4.95
C ILE A 77 -8.90 0.14 -6.13
N TYR A 78 -9.94 -0.65 -5.85
CA TYR A 78 -10.74 -1.29 -6.89
C TYR A 78 -11.36 -0.26 -7.83
N PHE A 79 -12.04 0.74 -7.28
CA PHE A 79 -12.68 1.81 -8.06
C PHE A 79 -11.68 2.55 -8.97
N LEU A 80 -10.52 2.93 -8.42
CA LEU A 80 -9.49 3.62 -9.21
C LEU A 80 -8.90 2.74 -10.30
N LYS A 81 -8.70 1.44 -10.04
CA LYS A 81 -8.22 0.50 -11.06
C LYS A 81 -9.19 0.38 -12.23
N GLU A 82 -10.48 0.24 -11.95
CA GLU A 82 -11.53 0.19 -12.98
C GLU A 82 -11.69 1.51 -13.73
N LEU A 83 -11.48 2.63 -13.04
CA LEU A 83 -11.57 3.95 -13.66
C LEU A 83 -10.43 4.21 -14.66
N PHE A 84 -9.19 3.86 -14.29
CA PHE A 84 -8.00 4.20 -15.09
C PHE A 84 -7.56 3.09 -16.03
N GLN A 85 -7.79 1.84 -15.71
CA GLN A 85 -7.48 0.65 -16.52
C GLN A 85 -6.06 0.64 -17.13
N ARG A 86 -5.08 1.17 -16.41
CA ARG A 86 -3.71 1.32 -16.90
C ARG A 86 -2.99 -0.02 -17.05
N VAL A 87 -2.35 -0.22 -18.19
CA VAL A 87 -1.56 -1.43 -18.49
C VAL A 87 -0.24 -1.40 -17.71
N ARG A 88 0.14 -2.56 -17.18
CA ARG A 88 1.40 -2.77 -16.45
C ARG A 88 2.61 -2.92 -17.37
N PRO A 89 3.84 -2.82 -16.84
CA PRO A 89 5.04 -3.24 -17.58
C PRO A 89 4.92 -4.66 -18.10
N MET A 90 5.43 -4.92 -19.32
CA MET A 90 5.35 -6.24 -19.94
C MET A 90 6.42 -7.22 -19.44
N ASN A 91 7.52 -6.71 -18.86
CA ASN A 91 8.69 -7.46 -18.43
C ASN A 91 8.69 -7.79 -16.93
N GLN A 92 7.54 -8.14 -16.36
CA GLN A 92 7.37 -8.40 -14.94
C GLN A 92 8.17 -9.61 -14.45
N LEU A 93 8.81 -9.51 -13.29
CA LEU A 93 9.44 -10.63 -12.57
C LEU A 93 8.45 -11.45 -11.73
N MET A 94 7.26 -10.92 -11.50
CA MET A 94 6.15 -11.56 -10.83
C MET A 94 4.85 -11.14 -11.53
N ALA A 95 4.20 -12.09 -12.16
CA ALA A 95 3.01 -11.84 -12.98
C ALA A 95 1.84 -11.32 -12.15
N GLU A 96 1.21 -10.28 -12.65
CA GLU A 96 0.00 -9.65 -12.09
C GLU A 96 -0.99 -9.43 -13.24
N THR A 97 -2.23 -9.80 -13.06
CA THR A 97 -3.24 -9.82 -14.13
C THR A 97 -4.22 -8.65 -14.11
N ASN A 98 -4.31 -7.93 -12.99
CA ASN A 98 -5.20 -6.78 -12.86
C ASN A 98 -4.54 -5.47 -13.33
N PHE A 99 -5.33 -4.38 -13.43
CA PHE A 99 -4.82 -3.07 -13.84
C PHE A 99 -3.72 -2.50 -12.93
N GLY A 100 -2.81 -1.70 -13.51
CA GLY A 100 -1.62 -1.18 -12.85
C GLY A 100 -1.87 0.00 -11.91
N PHE A 101 -2.76 0.90 -12.24
CA PHE A 101 -2.90 2.19 -11.54
C PHE A 101 -4.14 2.25 -10.65
N PRO A 102 -4.01 2.75 -9.42
CA PRO A 102 -2.77 2.92 -8.67
C PRO A 102 -2.23 1.57 -8.16
N SER A 103 -0.99 1.57 -7.61
CA SER A 103 -0.44 0.38 -6.99
C SER A 103 -1.20 -0.02 -5.73
N GLY A 104 -1.91 -1.16 -5.79
CA GLY A 104 -2.67 -1.67 -4.65
C GLY A 104 -1.79 -2.00 -3.44
N HIS A 105 -0.62 -2.62 -3.68
CA HIS A 105 0.36 -2.90 -2.62
C HIS A 105 0.85 -1.63 -1.93
N ALA A 106 1.25 -0.60 -2.70
CA ALA A 106 1.72 0.66 -2.14
C ALA A 106 0.61 1.35 -1.34
N THR A 107 -0.63 1.39 -1.87
CA THR A 107 -1.76 2.01 -1.18
C THR A 107 -2.12 1.25 0.09
N ALA A 108 -2.42 -0.05 -0.02
CA ALA A 108 -2.94 -0.83 1.09
C ALA A 108 -1.90 -1.02 2.21
N SER A 109 -0.63 -1.31 1.87
CA SER A 109 0.42 -1.43 2.88
C SER A 109 0.66 -0.12 3.62
N THR A 110 0.66 1.02 2.91
CA THR A 110 0.84 2.33 3.54
C THR A 110 -0.30 2.63 4.49
N VAL A 111 -1.56 2.48 4.05
CA VAL A 111 -2.72 2.66 4.95
C VAL A 111 -2.61 1.74 6.16
N PHE A 112 -2.33 0.46 5.94
CA PHE A 112 -2.22 -0.55 6.98
C PHE A 112 -1.19 -0.18 8.05
N VAL A 113 0.06 0.09 7.66
CA VAL A 113 1.12 0.37 8.64
C VAL A 113 0.93 1.71 9.36
N PHE A 114 0.40 2.73 8.68
CA PHE A 114 0.14 4.03 9.30
C PHE A 114 -1.11 4.02 10.19
N LEU A 115 -2.15 3.25 9.88
CA LEU A 115 -3.28 3.03 10.81
C LEU A 115 -2.83 2.32 12.08
N LEU A 116 -2.01 1.28 11.96
CA LEU A 116 -1.45 0.61 13.13
C LEU A 116 -0.57 1.54 13.95
N ALA A 117 0.29 2.33 13.28
CA ALA A 117 1.11 3.34 13.94
C ALA A 117 0.25 4.35 14.70
N TYR A 118 -0.82 4.83 14.08
CA TYR A 118 -1.78 5.75 14.70
C TYR A 118 -2.43 5.14 15.95
N LEU A 119 -3.04 3.96 15.81
CA LEU A 119 -3.74 3.30 16.92
C LEU A 119 -2.81 2.92 18.07
N TYR A 120 -1.58 2.50 17.76
CA TYR A 120 -0.57 2.15 18.76
C TYR A 120 -0.04 3.38 19.50
N THR A 121 0.13 4.51 18.82
CA THR A 121 0.83 5.67 19.39
C THR A 121 -0.09 6.74 19.97
N LYS A 122 -1.42 6.52 19.93
CA LYS A 122 -2.43 7.49 20.38
C LYS A 122 -2.11 8.01 21.81
N ASP A 123 -1.71 7.10 22.70
CA ASP A 123 -1.43 7.38 24.12
C ASP A 123 0.09 7.31 24.44
N LYS A 124 0.97 7.49 23.45
CA LYS A 124 2.42 7.40 23.62
C LYS A 124 3.10 8.77 23.55
N SER A 125 4.34 8.82 24.05
CA SER A 125 5.17 10.03 23.98
C SER A 125 5.44 10.46 22.54
N ASN A 126 5.73 11.73 22.33
CA ASN A 126 6.08 12.27 21.01
C ASN A 126 7.31 11.57 20.40
N GLU A 127 8.27 11.17 21.24
CA GLU A 127 9.45 10.44 20.78
C GLU A 127 9.09 9.05 20.25
N THR A 128 8.29 8.28 21.00
CA THR A 128 7.78 6.96 20.56
C THR A 128 6.99 7.09 19.27
N ARG A 129 6.11 8.10 19.20
CA ARG A 129 5.32 8.36 18.00
C ARG A 129 6.20 8.59 16.78
N LYS A 130 7.19 9.47 16.88
CA LYS A 130 8.15 9.74 15.79
C LYS A 130 8.82 8.45 15.31
N LYS A 131 9.37 7.64 16.23
CA LYS A 131 10.05 6.38 15.88
C LYS A 131 9.13 5.41 15.15
N VAL A 132 7.88 5.25 15.62
CA VAL A 132 6.91 4.32 15.01
C VAL A 132 6.46 4.81 13.63
N TYR A 133 6.22 6.11 13.45
CA TYR A 133 5.87 6.67 12.13
C TYR A 133 7.03 6.59 11.14
N TRP A 134 8.26 6.79 11.59
CA TRP A 134 9.45 6.56 10.76
C TRP A 134 9.54 5.08 10.32
N ALA A 135 9.35 4.14 11.22
CA ALA A 135 9.35 2.72 10.89
C ALA A 135 8.23 2.39 9.88
N ALA A 136 7.02 2.92 10.07
CA ALA A 136 5.92 2.75 9.12
C ALA A 136 6.27 3.31 7.73
N GLY A 137 6.89 4.49 7.67
CA GLY A 137 7.37 5.09 6.43
C GLY A 137 8.42 4.23 5.71
N VAL A 138 9.38 3.69 6.45
CA VAL A 138 10.39 2.78 5.89
C VAL A 138 9.74 1.53 5.30
N VAL A 139 8.80 0.91 6.01
CA VAL A 139 8.06 -0.26 5.49
C VAL A 139 7.31 0.09 4.20
N ALA A 140 6.58 1.21 4.19
CA ALA A 140 5.84 1.65 3.00
C ALA A 140 6.78 1.86 1.79
N LEU A 141 7.93 2.50 2.00
CA LEU A 141 8.93 2.73 0.95
C LEU A 141 9.54 1.42 0.45
N ILE A 142 9.85 0.46 1.33
CA ILE A 142 10.34 -0.86 0.95
C ILE A 142 9.31 -1.57 0.08
N VAL A 143 8.03 -1.62 0.50
CA VAL A 143 6.97 -2.22 -0.30
C VAL A 143 6.86 -1.54 -1.66
N GLY A 144 6.80 -0.20 -1.71
CA GLY A 144 6.75 0.55 -2.97
C GLY A 144 7.93 0.26 -3.88
N PHE A 145 9.16 0.26 -3.34
CA PHE A 145 10.37 -0.08 -4.09
C PHE A 145 10.29 -1.50 -4.69
N THR A 146 9.87 -2.51 -3.92
CA THR A 146 9.76 -3.88 -4.44
C THR A 146 8.78 -4.00 -5.60
N ARG A 147 7.72 -3.17 -5.65
CA ARG A 147 6.76 -3.16 -6.77
C ARG A 147 7.37 -2.60 -8.05
N ILE A 148 8.23 -1.59 -7.92
CA ILE A 148 8.98 -1.01 -9.05
C ILE A 148 10.06 -1.99 -9.49
N TYR A 149 10.82 -2.55 -8.55
CA TYR A 149 11.90 -3.50 -8.82
C TYR A 149 11.38 -4.77 -9.54
N LEU A 150 10.28 -5.34 -9.07
CA LEU A 150 9.64 -6.49 -9.72
C LEU A 150 8.98 -6.13 -11.07
N ARG A 151 9.03 -4.87 -11.46
CA ARG A 151 8.39 -4.34 -12.67
C ARG A 151 6.90 -4.67 -12.75
N ALA A 152 6.28 -4.90 -11.60
CA ALA A 152 4.85 -5.14 -11.47
C ALA A 152 4.02 -3.84 -11.61
N HIS A 153 4.65 -2.70 -11.36
CA HIS A 153 4.06 -1.37 -11.47
C HIS A 153 5.05 -0.35 -12.05
N TRP A 154 4.52 0.64 -12.72
CA TRP A 154 5.25 1.84 -13.07
C TRP A 154 5.57 2.67 -11.81
N LEU A 155 6.62 3.49 -11.85
CA LEU A 155 6.95 4.41 -10.74
C LEU A 155 5.74 5.28 -10.37
N THR A 156 5.08 5.84 -11.36
CA THR A 156 3.93 6.72 -11.14
C THR A 156 2.72 6.00 -10.55
N ASP A 157 2.53 4.69 -10.79
CA ASP A 157 1.50 3.89 -10.10
C ASP A 157 1.75 3.81 -8.60
N VAL A 158 3.02 3.66 -8.22
CA VAL A 158 3.43 3.57 -6.81
C VAL A 158 3.30 4.93 -6.12
N LEU A 159 3.74 6.00 -6.76
CA LEU A 159 3.59 7.37 -6.24
C LEU A 159 2.12 7.74 -6.06
N ALA A 160 1.27 7.43 -7.04
CA ALA A 160 -0.17 7.61 -6.93
C ALA A 160 -0.78 6.76 -5.80
N GLY A 161 -0.25 5.55 -5.58
CA GLY A 161 -0.63 4.70 -4.46
C GLY A 161 -0.34 5.36 -3.10
N PHE A 162 0.82 5.99 -2.94
CA PHE A 162 1.15 6.73 -1.72
C PHE A 162 0.26 7.96 -1.53
N VAL A 163 -0.03 8.70 -2.60
CA VAL A 163 -0.96 9.84 -2.54
C VAL A 163 -2.36 9.38 -2.15
N ALA A 164 -2.88 8.32 -2.75
CA ALA A 164 -4.18 7.74 -2.40
C ALA A 164 -4.22 7.31 -0.92
N ALA A 165 -3.16 6.64 -0.45
CA ALA A 165 -3.04 6.25 0.95
C ALA A 165 -3.04 7.46 1.89
N ALA A 166 -2.31 8.53 1.56
CA ALA A 166 -2.29 9.76 2.35
C ALA A 166 -3.68 10.40 2.45
N LEU A 167 -4.42 10.46 1.34
CA LEU A 167 -5.79 11.00 1.33
C LEU A 167 -6.74 10.15 2.18
N ILE A 168 -6.66 8.81 2.09
CA ILE A 168 -7.45 7.89 2.91
C ILE A 168 -7.13 8.11 4.39
N LEU A 169 -5.85 8.20 4.76
CA LEU A 169 -5.41 8.40 6.15
C LEU A 169 -5.86 9.75 6.72
N VAL A 170 -5.77 10.81 5.94
CA VAL A 170 -6.27 12.14 6.35
C VAL A 170 -7.79 12.09 6.57
N GLY A 171 -8.54 11.48 5.65
CA GLY A 171 -9.97 11.26 5.80
C GLY A 171 -10.32 10.42 7.03
N ALA A 172 -9.57 9.34 7.28
CA ALA A 172 -9.74 8.47 8.44
C ALA A 172 -9.57 9.23 9.76
N ILE A 173 -8.50 10.00 9.91
CA ILE A 173 -8.24 10.80 11.11
C ILE A 173 -9.31 11.87 11.31
N PHE A 174 -9.80 12.48 10.22
CA PHE A 174 -10.87 13.47 10.29
C PHE A 174 -12.19 12.86 10.79
N VAL A 175 -12.54 11.69 10.29
CA VAL A 175 -13.73 10.95 10.75
C VAL A 175 -13.58 10.52 12.20
N GLU A 176 -12.45 9.92 12.59
CA GLU A 176 -12.23 9.42 13.95
C GLU A 176 -12.32 10.51 15.03
N LYS A 177 -11.91 11.75 14.72
CA LYS A 177 -12.01 12.86 15.66
C LYS A 177 -13.44 13.39 15.89
N ARG A 178 -14.39 13.00 15.04
CA ARG A 178 -15.80 13.43 15.15
C ARG A 178 -16.66 12.44 15.95
N PHE A 179 -16.19 11.23 16.17
CA PHE A 179 -16.85 10.16 16.93
C PHE A 179 -16.04 9.76 18.17
#